data_b44032a846f03411ed9974c49f72a2a2
#
_entry.id   b44032a846f03411ed9974c49f72a2a2
#
_cell.length_a   1.000
_cell.length_b   1.000
_cell.length_c   1.000
_cell.angle_alpha   90.00
_cell.angle_beta   90.00
_cell.angle_gamma   90.00
#
_symmetry.space_group_name_H-M   'P 1'
#
loop_
_entity.id
_entity.type
_entity.pdbx_description
1 polymer ?
#
loop_
_entity_poly.entity_id
_entity_poly.type
_entity_poly.pdbx_seq_one_letter_code
_entity_poly.pdbx_strand_id
1 'polypeptide(L)'
;MARNGHAYPPQTRGILVKEPTCGFCASLGIHCSYDNAEKDHSQFDPASLEILRHLGQIISTQNELTHTVRSIAASQHHVALGPGASQDQLHFNGSLDLDPTVQPEHQLHPTDWFAGQSDSTSTTPASSASAAAVQWFGILANDAPNEDILEPDALQGDLLDTSPDGQAESDITPLQRATRAIDKQPDIPNRRNSRPSNISEESLWQASECISLLDREQDLFRNFLHRICSWLDLFDPARTFSTRVPHLAVRNAGLLNAILALSSYHQSLDESIPPNQRPGQNIALQYYYQTLHYIQKAMRYSTYQNSQELMATTLIVSTYEMLRGSRQDWQQHLQGVFRILRSRQIEVETSSLESTTWWAWLRQDIWVAFREKRRTYSTWMPKKGYAELDDHELASRAIWIMAQVVNFCAVDSSFEMEGGLVGRIGWAKALKNMLTEWQSHLTVGFSPLPTMSQYGIEVFKPYLIHPQCFGLAVQLHHCSRILIAAHEPHLDGIQGLLKRQKDIQQSINMVCGIGMTLTEDASSMLSSQCLFIAGMFMQDPRQKDAVLEMLDSCQKRCGWPTPSLRSELEQIWDNPNALWGSQT
;
A
#
# COMPACT_ATOMS: atom_id res chain seq x y z
N MET A 1 70.48 -29.20 19.26
CA MET A 1 71.59 -28.79 18.34
C MET A 1 71.05 -27.79 17.31
N ALA A 2 71.71 -26.63 17.27
CA ALA A 2 71.83 -25.60 16.21
C ALA A 2 70.51 -24.98 15.65
N ARG A 3 70.13 -23.73 16.00
CA ARG A 3 70.65 -22.39 15.63
C ARG A 3 70.69 -22.14 14.11
N ASN A 4 69.77 -21.16 13.71
CA ASN A 4 70.06 -19.98 12.90
C ASN A 4 68.71 -19.35 12.57
N GLY A 5 68.30 -18.19 12.82
CA GLY A 5 68.94 -16.89 12.98
C GLY A 5 68.91 -16.11 11.62
N HIS A 6 67.85 -15.39 11.28
CA HIS A 6 67.95 -14.29 10.36
C HIS A 6 67.01 -13.13 10.71
N ALA A 7 67.63 -11.94 10.62
CA ALA A 7 67.22 -10.63 11.06
C ALA A 7 66.08 -10.01 10.25
N TYR A 8 65.28 -9.18 10.91
CA TYR A 8 64.34 -8.21 10.30
C TYR A 8 65.07 -6.92 9.93
N PRO A 9 64.72 -6.29 8.78
CA PRO A 9 65.02 -4.87 8.52
C PRO A 9 63.83 -3.97 8.97
N PRO A 10 64.05 -2.63 9.07
CA PRO A 10 63.25 -1.74 9.92
C PRO A 10 61.97 -1.24 9.25
N GLN A 11 60.96 -0.99 10.13
CA GLN A 11 59.68 -0.39 9.81
C GLN A 11 59.80 1.05 9.29
N THR A 12 59.31 1.29 8.09
CA THR A 12 58.91 2.61 7.61
C THR A 12 57.48 2.88 8.04
N ARG A 13 57.25 3.94 8.82
CA ARG A 13 55.95 4.48 9.17
C ARG A 13 55.22 4.94 7.91
N GLY A 14 54.28 4.14 7.42
CA GLY A 14 53.31 4.56 6.41
C GLY A 14 52.16 5.36 7.08
N ILE A 15 51.90 6.51 6.55
CA ILE A 15 50.75 7.35 6.86
C ILE A 15 49.50 6.55 6.50
N LEU A 16 48.67 6.20 7.50
CA LEU A 16 47.34 5.61 7.28
C LEU A 16 46.42 6.66 6.65
N VAL A 17 46.28 6.60 5.33
CA VAL A 17 45.20 7.26 4.62
C VAL A 17 43.92 6.46 4.97
N LYS A 18 43.03 7.06 5.75
CA LYS A 18 41.68 6.51 6.01
C LYS A 18 40.95 6.44 4.68
N GLU A 19 40.68 5.23 4.19
CA GLU A 19 39.80 5.02 3.06
C GLU A 19 38.38 5.54 3.36
N PRO A 20 37.72 6.22 2.41
CA PRO A 20 36.40 6.78 2.64
C PRO A 20 35.36 5.66 2.81
N THR A 21 34.67 5.64 3.93
CA THR A 21 33.53 4.76 4.17
C THR A 21 32.38 5.16 3.25
N CYS A 22 31.73 4.19 2.56
CA CYS A 22 30.56 4.49 1.74
C CYS A 22 29.40 4.97 2.63
N GLY A 23 28.50 5.82 2.10
CA GLY A 23 27.40 6.40 2.86
C GLY A 23 26.51 5.38 3.55
N PHE A 24 26.35 4.20 2.98
CA PHE A 24 25.55 3.11 3.55
C PHE A 24 26.23 2.46 4.78
N CYS A 25 27.51 2.12 4.71
CA CYS A 25 28.25 1.59 5.85
C CYS A 25 28.42 2.63 6.98
N ALA A 26 28.54 3.91 6.62
CA ALA A 26 28.63 5.01 7.57
C ALA A 26 27.31 5.20 8.36
N SER A 27 26.16 5.05 7.68
CA SER A 27 24.84 5.17 8.33
C SER A 27 24.49 4.00 9.24
N LEU A 28 25.11 2.82 9.03
CA LEU A 28 24.88 1.62 9.82
C LEU A 28 25.95 1.37 10.89
N GLY A 29 27.01 2.22 10.98
CA GLY A 29 28.09 2.08 11.93
C GLY A 29 28.95 0.80 11.75
N ILE A 30 28.90 0.18 10.55
CA ILE A 30 29.64 -1.05 10.23
C ILE A 30 30.91 -0.77 9.46
N HIS A 31 31.92 -1.63 9.64
CA HIS A 31 33.20 -1.52 8.94
C HIS A 31 33.02 -1.80 7.46
N CYS A 32 33.38 -0.83 6.59
CA CYS A 32 33.32 -0.98 5.15
C CYS A 32 34.59 -1.70 4.67
N SER A 33 34.47 -2.95 4.20
CA SER A 33 35.57 -3.68 3.55
C SER A 33 35.36 -3.63 2.04
N TYR A 34 36.31 -3.04 1.32
CA TYR A 34 36.39 -3.17 -0.13
C TYR A 34 37.33 -4.34 -0.43
N ASP A 35 36.80 -5.42 -1.01
CA ASP A 35 37.64 -6.41 -1.65
C ASP A 35 38.28 -5.77 -2.87
N ASN A 36 39.59 -5.58 -2.82
CA ASN A 36 40.45 -5.22 -3.97
C ASN A 36 40.54 -6.42 -4.94
N ALA A 37 39.40 -6.86 -5.48
CA ALA A 37 39.41 -7.59 -6.73
C ALA A 37 39.66 -6.57 -7.84
N GLU A 38 40.83 -6.60 -8.45
CA GLU A 38 41.08 -5.92 -9.74
C GLU A 38 39.95 -6.32 -10.69
N LYS A 39 38.99 -5.39 -10.91
CA LYS A 39 37.93 -5.58 -11.89
C LYS A 39 38.57 -5.58 -13.25
N ASP A 40 38.68 -6.77 -13.80
CA ASP A 40 39.03 -6.99 -15.19
C ASP A 40 37.92 -6.38 -16.06
N HIS A 41 38.15 -5.16 -16.57
CA HIS A 41 37.24 -4.44 -17.46
C HIS A 41 37.11 -5.05 -18.85
N SER A 42 37.76 -6.21 -19.10
CA SER A 42 37.71 -6.90 -20.40
C SER A 42 36.39 -7.65 -20.68
N GLN A 43 35.46 -7.70 -19.73
CA GLN A 43 34.18 -8.42 -19.89
C GLN A 43 32.99 -7.52 -20.31
N PHE A 44 33.16 -6.21 -20.40
CA PHE A 44 32.08 -5.32 -20.84
C PHE A 44 32.31 -4.92 -22.30
N ASP A 45 31.27 -5.04 -23.12
CA ASP A 45 31.33 -4.53 -24.48
C ASP A 45 31.44 -2.98 -24.48
N PRO A 46 31.96 -2.37 -25.57
CA PRO A 46 32.14 -0.92 -25.63
C PRO A 46 30.87 -0.09 -25.44
N ALA A 47 29.70 -0.63 -25.81
CA ALA A 47 28.40 0.04 -25.66
C ALA A 47 27.94 0.07 -24.19
N SER A 48 28.14 -1.01 -23.45
CA SER A 48 27.86 -1.08 -22.01
C SER A 48 28.73 -0.12 -21.20
N LEU A 49 30.02 0.05 -21.58
CA LEU A 49 30.91 1.03 -20.95
C LEU A 49 30.48 2.48 -21.25
N GLU A 50 29.95 2.73 -22.44
CA GLU A 50 29.46 4.07 -22.81
C GLU A 50 28.17 4.43 -22.10
N ILE A 51 27.27 3.48 -21.89
CA ILE A 51 26.04 3.63 -21.09
C ILE A 51 26.38 3.93 -19.62
N LEU A 52 27.32 3.19 -19.02
CA LEU A 52 27.79 3.47 -17.66
C LEU A 52 28.40 4.85 -17.51
N ARG A 53 29.10 5.32 -18.52
CA ARG A 53 29.66 6.69 -18.54
C ARG A 53 28.56 7.75 -18.61
N HIS A 54 27.53 7.55 -19.45
CA HIS A 54 26.38 8.46 -19.53
C HIS A 54 25.54 8.49 -18.26
N LEU A 55 25.31 7.34 -17.64
CA LEU A 55 24.65 7.27 -16.32
C LEU A 55 25.44 8.02 -15.25
N GLY A 56 26.75 7.89 -15.22
CA GLY A 56 27.60 8.64 -14.31
C GLY A 56 27.49 10.16 -14.53
N GLN A 57 27.38 10.62 -15.78
CA GLN A 57 27.17 12.04 -16.11
C GLN A 57 25.80 12.54 -15.66
N ILE A 58 24.73 11.77 -15.87
CA ILE A 58 23.37 12.11 -15.44
C ILE A 58 23.31 12.23 -13.92
N ILE A 59 23.89 11.30 -13.18
CA ILE A 59 23.94 11.32 -11.71
C ILE A 59 24.71 12.56 -11.21
N SER A 60 25.83 12.90 -11.86
CA SER A 60 26.60 14.10 -11.52
C SER A 60 25.79 15.38 -11.72
N THR A 61 25.10 15.50 -12.86
CA THR A 61 24.26 16.67 -13.20
C THR A 61 23.08 16.79 -12.23
N GLN A 62 22.47 15.67 -11.84
CA GLN A 62 21.38 15.65 -10.88
C GLN A 62 21.83 16.08 -9.47
N ASN A 63 23.02 15.68 -9.05
CA ASN A 63 23.62 16.13 -7.79
C ASN A 63 23.94 17.63 -7.79
N GLU A 64 24.45 18.17 -8.89
CA GLU A 64 24.71 19.61 -9.05
C GLU A 64 23.40 20.43 -9.01
N LEU A 65 22.34 19.95 -9.69
CA LEU A 65 21.00 20.56 -9.62
C LEU A 65 20.44 20.57 -8.20
N THR A 66 20.59 19.46 -7.49
CA THR A 66 20.13 19.33 -6.10
C THR A 66 20.89 20.29 -5.18
N HIS A 67 22.19 20.45 -5.39
CA HIS A 67 23.01 21.40 -4.64
C HIS A 67 22.63 22.85 -4.94
N THR A 68 22.35 23.16 -6.20
CA THR A 68 21.92 24.49 -6.65
C THR A 68 20.55 24.87 -6.06
N VAL A 69 19.57 23.94 -6.07
CA VAL A 69 18.26 24.16 -5.46
C VAL A 69 18.37 24.39 -3.95
N ARG A 70 19.22 23.64 -3.23
CA ARG A 70 19.49 23.85 -1.81
C ARG A 70 20.14 25.21 -1.54
N SER A 71 21.06 25.65 -2.39
CA SER A 71 21.72 26.95 -2.30
C SER A 71 20.74 28.12 -2.51
N ILE A 72 19.83 27.99 -3.49
CA ILE A 72 18.76 28.99 -3.72
C ILE A 72 17.80 29.06 -2.55
N ALA A 73 17.39 27.90 -2.00
CA ALA A 73 16.51 27.84 -0.82
C ALA A 73 17.17 28.47 0.42
N ALA A 74 18.47 28.25 0.63
CA ALA A 74 19.23 28.88 1.71
C ALA A 74 19.37 30.40 1.53
N SER A 75 19.48 30.88 0.28
CA SER A 75 19.58 32.32 -0.01
C SER A 75 18.27 33.07 0.18
N GLN A 76 17.13 32.40 0.02
CA GLN A 76 15.80 33.01 0.25
C GLN A 76 15.50 33.20 1.74
N HIS A 77 16.12 32.42 2.65
CA HIS A 77 15.98 32.60 4.10
C HIS A 77 16.78 33.79 4.66
N HIS A 78 17.70 34.37 3.93
CA HIS A 78 18.52 35.51 4.39
C HIS A 78 17.97 36.89 4.04
N VAL A 79 16.86 37.01 3.30
CA VAL A 79 16.31 38.30 2.87
C VAL A 79 15.17 38.83 3.80
N ALA A 80 14.80 38.10 4.85
CA ALA A 80 13.67 38.47 5.72
C ALA A 80 14.07 38.93 7.15
N LEU A 81 15.17 39.60 7.34
CA LEU A 81 15.48 40.29 8.62
C LEU A 81 16.20 41.61 8.35
N GLY A 82 15.43 42.69 8.22
CA GLY A 82 15.93 44.07 8.31
C GLY A 82 15.90 44.54 9.75
N PRO A 83 16.83 45.36 10.20
CA PRO A 83 16.98 45.77 11.62
C PRO A 83 16.21 47.03 11.93
N GLY A 84 15.53 47.06 13.09
CA GLY A 84 15.06 48.30 13.69
C GLY A 84 13.95 48.15 14.69
N ALA A 85 14.26 48.14 15.98
CA ALA A 85 13.83 49.07 17.01
C ALA A 85 13.87 48.47 18.41
N SER A 86 14.78 49.05 19.21
CA SER A 86 14.74 49.48 20.60
C SER A 86 14.11 48.61 21.70
N GLN A 87 14.98 48.27 22.63
CA GLN A 87 14.72 47.89 24.01
C GLN A 87 13.86 48.94 24.72
N ASP A 88 12.88 48.47 25.48
CA ASP A 88 12.54 49.12 26.77
C ASP A 88 12.15 48.06 27.80
N GLN A 89 12.89 48.09 28.89
CA GLN A 89 12.66 47.37 30.12
C GLN A 89 11.46 47.98 30.85
N LEU A 90 10.60 47.17 31.46
CA LEU A 90 9.91 47.59 32.67
C LEU A 90 9.56 46.42 33.60
N HIS A 91 9.78 46.68 34.81
CA HIS A 91 9.79 45.96 36.06
C HIS A 91 8.53 45.17 36.44
N PHE A 92 8.81 44.06 37.12
CA PHE A 92 7.96 43.31 38.03
C PHE A 92 7.42 44.17 39.19
N ASN A 93 6.12 44.11 39.44
CA ASN A 93 5.58 44.07 40.82
C ASN A 93 4.10 43.67 40.85
N GLY A 94 3.83 42.65 41.57
CA GLY A 94 2.82 41.95 42.20
C GLY A 94 1.47 42.58 42.49
N SER A 95 0.46 41.82 42.45
CA SER A 95 -0.50 41.54 43.52
C SER A 95 -1.58 40.58 43.04
N LEU A 96 -1.91 39.64 43.89
CA LEU A 96 -2.99 38.69 43.76
C LEU A 96 -4.32 39.42 43.95
N ASP A 97 -5.23 39.31 42.95
CA ASP A 97 -6.66 39.44 43.20
C ASP A 97 -7.40 38.39 42.40
N LEU A 98 -8.12 37.55 43.10
CA LEU A 98 -9.01 36.50 42.62
C LEU A 98 -10.34 37.11 42.20
N ASP A 99 -10.70 37.02 40.96
CA ASP A 99 -12.07 37.25 40.47
C ASP A 99 -12.62 35.98 39.77
N PRO A 100 -13.76 35.42 40.20
CA PRO A 100 -14.27 34.17 39.73
C PRO A 100 -15.29 34.38 38.62
N THR A 101 -14.85 34.44 37.36
CA THR A 101 -15.72 34.21 36.19
C THR A 101 -15.01 33.24 35.25
N VAL A 102 -15.11 31.96 35.58
CA VAL A 102 -14.75 30.87 34.70
C VAL A 102 -15.74 30.86 33.55
N GLN A 103 -15.33 31.34 32.37
CA GLN A 103 -15.98 30.99 31.11
C GLN A 103 -15.60 29.57 30.72
N PRO A 104 -16.51 28.77 30.10
CA PRO A 104 -16.28 27.37 29.80
C PRO A 104 -15.16 27.24 28.77
N GLU A 105 -14.21 26.36 29.09
CA GLU A 105 -13.16 25.86 28.22
C GLU A 105 -13.71 25.62 26.80
N HIS A 106 -13.03 26.17 25.80
CA HIS A 106 -13.20 25.76 24.41
C HIS A 106 -12.96 24.25 24.33
N GLN A 107 -14.02 23.46 24.35
CA GLN A 107 -13.98 22.07 23.94
C GLN A 107 -13.59 22.06 22.47
N LEU A 108 -12.32 21.75 22.19
CA LEU A 108 -11.86 21.41 20.85
C LEU A 108 -12.75 20.28 20.33
N HIS A 109 -13.47 20.56 19.26
CA HIS A 109 -14.35 19.57 18.65
C HIS A 109 -13.49 18.38 18.20
N PRO A 110 -13.95 17.10 18.34
CA PRO A 110 -13.20 15.92 17.91
C PRO A 110 -12.73 15.96 16.46
N THR A 111 -13.38 16.76 15.60
CA THR A 111 -13.04 16.96 14.19
C THR A 111 -11.70 17.65 13.96
N ASP A 112 -11.20 18.47 14.91
CA ASP A 112 -9.95 19.23 14.75
C ASP A 112 -8.70 18.33 14.80
N TRP A 113 -8.80 17.16 15.43
CA TRP A 113 -7.72 16.17 15.50
C TRP A 113 -7.49 15.42 14.18
N PHE A 114 -8.48 15.42 13.29
CA PHE A 114 -8.50 14.65 12.06
C PHE A 114 -8.26 15.48 10.81
N ALA A 115 -8.26 16.81 10.93
CA ALA A 115 -7.98 17.73 9.84
C ALA A 115 -6.48 17.77 9.53
N GLY A 116 -6.04 17.00 8.53
CA GLY A 116 -4.72 17.18 7.92
C GLY A 116 -4.64 18.51 7.18
N GLN A 117 -3.47 19.14 7.17
CA GLN A 117 -3.21 20.40 6.48
C GLN A 117 -3.71 20.35 5.03
N SER A 118 -4.66 21.22 4.69
CA SER A 118 -5.17 21.38 3.35
C SER A 118 -4.23 22.29 2.55
N ASP A 119 -3.47 21.70 1.61
CA ASP A 119 -2.78 22.47 0.58
C ASP A 119 -3.81 23.08 -0.37
N SER A 120 -4.00 24.37 -0.25
CA SER A 120 -4.87 25.16 -1.14
C SER A 120 -4.11 25.57 -2.40
N THR A 121 -4.21 24.74 -3.46
CA THR A 121 -3.91 25.17 -4.83
C THR A 121 -5.16 24.97 -5.70
N SER A 122 -5.76 26.07 -6.15
CA SER A 122 -6.91 26.08 -7.04
C SER A 122 -6.51 25.78 -8.48
N THR A 123 -6.59 24.51 -8.88
CA THR A 123 -6.54 24.06 -10.27
C THR A 123 -7.89 23.46 -10.67
N THR A 124 -8.30 23.63 -11.92
CA THR A 124 -9.56 23.07 -12.43
C THR A 124 -9.53 21.52 -12.34
N PRO A 125 -10.62 20.84 -11.92
CA PRO A 125 -10.62 19.42 -11.60
C PRO A 125 -10.12 18.50 -12.73
N ALA A 126 -10.47 18.80 -13.99
CA ALA A 126 -10.09 17.97 -15.14
C ALA A 126 -8.58 18.00 -15.46
N SER A 127 -7.91 19.15 -15.29
CA SER A 127 -6.46 19.24 -15.49
C SER A 127 -5.68 18.56 -14.37
N SER A 128 -6.24 18.51 -13.17
CA SER A 128 -5.68 17.86 -12.00
C SER A 128 -5.67 16.31 -12.15
N ALA A 129 -6.78 15.72 -12.63
CA ALA A 129 -6.89 14.28 -12.83
C ALA A 129 -5.91 13.77 -13.91
N SER A 130 -5.80 14.52 -15.01
CA SER A 130 -4.84 14.21 -16.07
C SER A 130 -3.39 14.26 -15.59
N ALA A 131 -3.02 15.30 -14.84
CA ALA A 131 -1.68 15.43 -14.27
C ALA A 131 -1.36 14.30 -13.27
N ALA A 132 -2.32 13.92 -12.42
CA ALA A 132 -2.16 12.84 -11.46
C ALA A 132 -1.96 11.48 -12.14
N ALA A 133 -2.70 11.20 -13.20
CA ALA A 133 -2.57 9.97 -13.98
C ALA A 133 -1.19 9.87 -14.68
N VAL A 134 -0.73 10.95 -15.32
CA VAL A 134 0.60 11.00 -15.95
C VAL A 134 1.71 10.83 -14.91
N GLN A 135 1.58 11.44 -13.73
CA GLN A 135 2.57 11.30 -12.67
C GLN A 135 2.63 9.88 -12.10
N TRP A 136 1.47 9.24 -11.90
CA TRP A 136 1.41 7.83 -11.48
C TRP A 136 2.09 6.92 -12.50
N PHE A 137 1.77 7.11 -13.78
CA PHE A 137 2.42 6.33 -14.83
C PHE A 137 3.94 6.57 -14.89
N GLY A 138 4.41 7.80 -14.67
CA GLY A 138 5.84 8.10 -14.60
C GLY A 138 6.57 7.34 -13.49
N ILE A 139 5.89 7.11 -12.34
CA ILE A 139 6.43 6.27 -11.25
C ILE A 139 6.54 4.81 -11.72
N LEU A 140 5.47 4.25 -12.30
CA LEU A 140 5.46 2.88 -12.82
C LEU A 140 6.54 2.63 -13.90
N ALA A 141 6.73 3.59 -14.80
CA ALA A 141 7.68 3.46 -15.90
C ALA A 141 9.14 3.51 -15.44
N ASN A 142 9.44 4.24 -14.35
CA ASN A 142 10.78 4.29 -13.79
C ASN A 142 11.20 2.99 -13.09
N ASP A 143 10.23 2.21 -12.61
CA ASP A 143 10.48 0.95 -11.92
C ASP A 143 10.43 -0.27 -12.87
N ALA A 144 10.03 -0.07 -14.12
CA ALA A 144 10.12 -1.09 -15.15
C ALA A 144 11.61 -1.31 -15.54
N PRO A 145 12.14 -2.54 -15.54
CA PRO A 145 13.48 -2.80 -16.01
C PRO A 145 13.60 -2.38 -17.48
N ASN A 146 14.76 -1.79 -17.81
CA ASN A 146 15.08 -1.17 -19.08
C ASN A 146 14.56 -1.93 -20.32
N GLU A 147 14.14 -1.16 -21.32
CA GLU A 147 13.43 -1.57 -22.55
C GLU A 147 14.05 -2.72 -23.36
N ASP A 148 15.30 -3.11 -23.11
CA ASP A 148 15.99 -4.20 -23.81
C ASP A 148 15.40 -5.61 -23.55
N ILE A 149 14.45 -5.75 -22.58
CA ILE A 149 13.73 -7.02 -22.31
C ILE A 149 12.35 -7.04 -22.98
N LEU A 150 11.92 -5.95 -23.61
CA LEU A 150 10.59 -5.79 -24.21
C LEU A 150 10.51 -6.12 -25.70
N GLU A 151 11.56 -6.65 -26.31
CA GLU A 151 11.44 -7.26 -27.63
C GLU A 151 10.52 -8.50 -27.51
N PRO A 152 9.34 -8.48 -28.15
CA PRO A 152 8.37 -9.59 -28.06
C PRO A 152 8.91 -10.93 -28.54
N ASP A 153 10.03 -10.92 -29.27
CA ASP A 153 10.62 -12.10 -29.92
C ASP A 153 11.60 -12.87 -29.00
N ALA A 154 12.08 -12.27 -27.89
CA ALA A 154 13.02 -12.95 -26.99
C ALA A 154 12.38 -13.96 -26.03
N LEU A 155 11.04 -13.97 -25.86
CA LEU A 155 10.31 -14.88 -24.98
C LEU A 155 9.64 -16.06 -25.70
N GLN A 156 9.90 -16.22 -26.99
CA GLN A 156 9.33 -17.29 -27.81
C GLN A 156 10.14 -18.59 -27.80
N GLY A 157 11.23 -18.64 -27.00
CA GLY A 157 12.27 -19.68 -27.06
C GLY A 157 11.93 -21.07 -26.53
N ASP A 158 10.80 -21.30 -25.85
CA ASP A 158 10.52 -22.61 -25.19
C ASP A 158 9.24 -23.33 -25.63
N LEU A 159 8.58 -22.92 -26.70
CA LEU A 159 7.47 -23.68 -27.28
C LEU A 159 7.56 -23.69 -28.80
N LEU A 160 8.07 -24.80 -29.32
CA LEU A 160 8.06 -25.25 -30.72
C LEU A 160 9.31 -24.95 -31.57
N ASP A 161 10.12 -26.00 -31.65
CA ASP A 161 11.00 -26.31 -32.77
C ASP A 161 10.14 -26.43 -34.05
N THR A 162 10.30 -25.49 -35.04
CA THR A 162 10.25 -25.74 -36.48
C THR A 162 10.36 -24.45 -37.32
N SER A 163 11.39 -24.38 -38.12
CA SER A 163 11.57 -23.82 -39.50
C SER A 163 11.20 -22.34 -39.81
N PRO A 164 12.11 -21.64 -40.54
CA PRO A 164 11.90 -20.27 -40.97
C PRO A 164 11.24 -20.22 -42.34
N ASP A 165 10.07 -19.63 -42.44
CA ASP A 165 9.62 -18.85 -43.60
C ASP A 165 8.14 -18.43 -43.47
N GLY A 166 7.89 -17.15 -43.40
CA GLY A 166 6.72 -16.55 -44.03
C GLY A 166 5.38 -16.55 -43.27
N GLN A 167 5.25 -16.78 -41.92
CA GLN A 167 3.96 -16.86 -41.19
C GLN A 167 3.85 -15.98 -39.95
N ALA A 168 4.45 -14.83 -39.90
CA ALA A 168 4.55 -14.00 -38.67
C ALA A 168 3.24 -13.33 -38.20
N GLU A 169 2.11 -13.40 -38.92
CA GLU A 169 0.83 -12.78 -38.52
C GLU A 169 -0.24 -13.74 -38.00
N SER A 170 -0.08 -15.06 -38.16
CA SER A 170 -1.08 -16.04 -37.78
C SER A 170 -1.06 -16.44 -36.29
N ASP A 171 0.05 -16.20 -35.59
CA ASP A 171 0.27 -16.71 -34.21
C ASP A 171 -0.04 -15.69 -33.09
N ILE A 172 -0.42 -14.46 -33.45
CA ILE A 172 -0.74 -13.41 -32.49
C ILE A 172 -2.12 -13.64 -31.88
N THR A 173 -2.21 -13.75 -30.54
CA THR A 173 -3.49 -13.93 -29.85
C THR A 173 -4.41 -12.71 -30.05
N PRO A 174 -5.77 -12.89 -29.96
CA PRO A 174 -6.71 -11.77 -30.08
C PRO A 174 -6.41 -10.64 -29.08
N LEU A 175 -6.02 -10.97 -27.84
CA LEU A 175 -5.65 -9.99 -26.82
C LEU A 175 -4.36 -9.24 -27.18
N GLN A 176 -3.31 -9.93 -27.63
CA GLN A 176 -2.08 -9.28 -28.09
C GLN A 176 -2.34 -8.36 -29.29
N ARG A 177 -3.21 -8.78 -30.22
CA ARG A 177 -3.63 -7.94 -31.36
C ARG A 177 -4.33 -6.68 -30.88
N ALA A 178 -5.26 -6.80 -29.90
CA ALA A 178 -5.95 -5.66 -29.32
C ALA A 178 -4.99 -4.72 -28.55
N THR A 179 -4.00 -5.28 -27.85
CA THR A 179 -2.96 -4.50 -27.14
C THR A 179 -2.11 -3.72 -28.15
N ARG A 180 -1.67 -4.34 -29.25
CA ARG A 180 -0.88 -3.69 -30.31
C ARG A 180 -1.70 -2.72 -31.19
N ALA A 181 -3.03 -2.81 -31.18
CA ALA A 181 -3.88 -1.89 -31.94
C ALA A 181 -3.71 -0.44 -31.51
N ILE A 182 -3.41 -0.19 -30.23
CA ILE A 182 -3.19 1.17 -29.72
C ILE A 182 -1.93 1.83 -30.29
N ASP A 183 -0.93 1.05 -30.74
CA ASP A 183 0.30 1.56 -31.36
C ASP A 183 0.05 2.12 -32.78
N LYS A 184 -0.97 1.57 -33.46
CA LYS A 184 -1.34 1.96 -34.83
C LYS A 184 -2.28 3.16 -34.87
N GLN A 185 -2.76 3.63 -33.71
CA GLN A 185 -3.68 4.78 -33.65
C GLN A 185 -2.91 6.09 -33.92
N PRO A 186 -3.46 6.97 -34.78
CA PRO A 186 -2.82 8.23 -35.08
C PRO A 186 -2.75 9.13 -33.84
N ASP A 187 -1.68 9.89 -33.73
CA ASP A 187 -1.60 10.99 -32.76
C ASP A 187 -2.73 11.99 -33.01
N ILE A 188 -3.32 12.52 -31.95
CA ILE A 188 -4.39 13.51 -32.06
C ILE A 188 -3.85 14.71 -32.86
N PRO A 189 -4.38 15.01 -34.06
CA PRO A 189 -3.90 16.12 -34.86
C PRO A 189 -4.14 17.41 -34.07
N ASN A 190 -3.10 18.23 -34.02
CA ASN A 190 -3.12 19.53 -33.36
C ASN A 190 -4.31 20.35 -33.89
N ARG A 191 -5.30 20.62 -33.05
CA ARG A 191 -6.72 21.03 -33.32
C ARG A 191 -6.92 22.31 -34.13
N ARG A 192 -5.88 22.84 -34.82
CA ARG A 192 -6.00 24.14 -35.48
C ARG A 192 -6.60 24.15 -36.89
N ASN A 193 -6.63 23.03 -37.63
CA ASN A 193 -7.05 23.07 -39.05
C ASN A 193 -7.71 21.79 -39.62
N SER A 194 -8.36 20.91 -38.82
CA SER A 194 -8.98 19.70 -39.39
C SER A 194 -10.51 19.71 -39.21
N ARG A 195 -11.23 19.43 -40.29
CA ARG A 195 -12.67 19.12 -40.27
C ARG A 195 -12.96 18.07 -39.21
N PRO A 196 -14.07 18.13 -38.43
CA PRO A 196 -14.40 17.16 -37.42
C PRO A 196 -14.68 15.80 -38.09
N SER A 197 -13.75 14.88 -38.01
CA SER A 197 -14.09 13.47 -38.14
C SER A 197 -14.90 13.08 -36.91
N ASN A 198 -16.08 12.48 -37.08
CA ASN A 198 -17.01 12.02 -36.02
C ASN A 198 -16.46 10.82 -35.23
N ILE A 199 -15.15 10.66 -35.10
CA ILE A 199 -14.52 9.60 -34.33
C ILE A 199 -14.46 10.07 -32.86
N SER A 200 -15.17 9.38 -31.99
CA SER A 200 -15.05 9.59 -30.52
C SER A 200 -13.62 9.24 -30.09
N GLU A 201 -13.01 10.06 -29.24
CA GLU A 201 -11.66 9.79 -28.69
C GLU A 201 -11.64 8.43 -27.96
N GLU A 202 -12.75 8.01 -27.35
CA GLU A 202 -12.90 6.72 -26.70
C GLU A 202 -12.67 5.54 -27.65
N SER A 203 -13.10 5.64 -28.92
CA SER A 203 -12.89 4.59 -29.93
C SER A 203 -11.43 4.40 -30.33
N LEU A 204 -10.52 5.29 -29.89
CA LEU A 204 -9.08 5.20 -30.17
C LEU A 204 -8.35 4.31 -29.15
N TRP A 205 -8.94 4.09 -27.97
CA TRP A 205 -8.35 3.26 -26.91
C TRP A 205 -9.26 2.12 -26.44
N GLN A 206 -10.53 2.08 -26.83
CA GLN A 206 -11.42 0.94 -26.62
C GLN A 206 -11.50 0.08 -27.87
N ALA A 207 -11.58 -1.25 -27.67
CA ALA A 207 -11.89 -2.15 -28.77
C ALA A 207 -13.36 -2.00 -29.20
N SER A 208 -13.61 -1.97 -30.51
CA SER A 208 -14.97 -1.87 -31.08
C SER A 208 -15.82 -3.10 -30.77
N GLU A 209 -15.19 -4.25 -30.66
CA GLU A 209 -15.80 -5.55 -30.33
C GLU A 209 -15.18 -6.12 -29.06
N CYS A 210 -15.86 -7.10 -28.44
CA CYS A 210 -15.30 -7.80 -27.30
C CYS A 210 -14.05 -8.59 -27.70
N ILE A 211 -12.98 -8.46 -26.93
CA ILE A 211 -11.74 -9.18 -27.13
C ILE A 211 -11.96 -10.65 -26.80
N SER A 212 -11.72 -11.53 -27.77
CA SER A 212 -11.81 -12.98 -27.59
C SER A 212 -10.63 -13.47 -26.75
N LEU A 213 -10.90 -14.35 -25.80
CA LEU A 213 -9.92 -14.95 -24.91
C LEU A 213 -9.62 -16.38 -25.31
N LEU A 214 -8.37 -16.79 -25.24
CA LEU A 214 -7.96 -18.19 -25.32
C LEU A 214 -8.48 -18.98 -24.11
N ASP A 215 -8.58 -20.30 -24.20
CA ASP A 215 -9.07 -21.14 -23.10
C ASP A 215 -8.35 -20.88 -21.78
N ARG A 216 -7.02 -20.77 -21.82
CA ARG A 216 -6.22 -20.43 -20.65
C ARG A 216 -6.52 -19.04 -20.10
N GLU A 217 -6.71 -18.05 -20.97
CA GLU A 217 -7.07 -16.69 -20.57
C GLU A 217 -8.48 -16.66 -19.99
N GLN A 218 -9.40 -17.48 -20.50
CA GLN A 218 -10.73 -17.64 -19.91
C GLN A 218 -10.68 -18.23 -18.50
N ASP A 219 -9.80 -19.20 -18.24
CA ASP A 219 -9.64 -19.79 -16.91
C ASP A 219 -9.06 -18.78 -15.93
N LEU A 220 -8.07 -17.98 -16.34
CA LEU A 220 -7.55 -16.86 -15.54
C LEU A 220 -8.63 -15.82 -15.28
N PHE A 221 -9.43 -15.47 -16.27
CA PHE A 221 -10.51 -14.51 -16.13
C PHE A 221 -11.61 -15.03 -15.18
N ARG A 222 -11.96 -16.32 -15.25
CA ARG A 222 -12.88 -16.96 -14.28
C ARG A 222 -12.33 -16.92 -12.85
N ASN A 223 -11.03 -17.20 -12.66
CA ASN A 223 -10.41 -17.11 -11.35
C ASN A 223 -10.52 -15.67 -10.77
N PHE A 224 -10.31 -14.66 -11.61
CA PHE A 224 -10.53 -13.28 -11.20
C PHE A 224 -11.99 -13.05 -10.76
N LEU A 225 -12.98 -13.47 -11.55
CA LEU A 225 -14.40 -13.28 -11.26
C LEU A 225 -14.84 -13.96 -9.95
N HIS A 226 -14.39 -15.21 -9.74
CA HIS A 226 -14.90 -16.02 -8.64
C HIS A 226 -14.15 -15.81 -7.33
N ARG A 227 -12.88 -15.45 -7.37
CA ARG A 227 -12.04 -15.30 -6.16
C ARG A 227 -11.59 -13.87 -5.92
N ILE A 228 -10.92 -13.24 -6.88
CA ILE A 228 -10.21 -11.97 -6.65
C ILE A 228 -11.17 -10.78 -6.56
N CYS A 229 -12.19 -10.70 -7.42
CA CYS A 229 -13.17 -9.62 -7.39
C CYS A 229 -13.79 -9.43 -5.99
N SER A 230 -14.04 -10.53 -5.28
CA SER A 230 -14.65 -10.47 -3.94
C SER A 230 -13.79 -9.73 -2.91
N TRP A 231 -12.46 -9.72 -3.09
CA TRP A 231 -11.58 -8.95 -2.21
C TRP A 231 -11.79 -7.43 -2.37
N LEU A 232 -12.13 -7.01 -3.59
CA LEU A 232 -12.29 -5.60 -3.93
C LEU A 232 -13.69 -5.08 -3.53
N ASP A 233 -14.71 -5.94 -3.59
CA ASP A 233 -16.10 -5.65 -3.21
C ASP A 233 -16.43 -5.92 -1.73
N LEU A 234 -15.47 -6.19 -0.87
CA LEU A 234 -15.62 -6.82 0.45
C LEU A 234 -16.81 -6.36 1.29
N PHE A 235 -17.13 -5.05 1.29
CA PHE A 235 -18.28 -4.48 2.04
C PHE A 235 -19.36 -3.90 1.12
N ASP A 236 -19.17 -3.97 -0.21
CA ASP A 236 -20.15 -3.49 -1.17
C ASP A 236 -21.24 -4.53 -1.44
N PRO A 237 -22.50 -4.34 -0.95
CA PRO A 237 -23.60 -5.29 -1.17
C PRO A 237 -23.98 -5.41 -2.66
N ALA A 238 -23.76 -4.36 -3.45
CA ALA A 238 -24.04 -4.34 -4.89
C ALA A 238 -22.98 -5.08 -5.70
N ARG A 239 -21.83 -5.44 -5.10
CA ARG A 239 -20.69 -6.05 -5.79
C ARG A 239 -20.32 -5.28 -7.06
N THR A 240 -20.22 -3.96 -6.93
CA THR A 240 -20.10 -3.03 -8.07
C THR A 240 -18.83 -3.31 -8.89
N PHE A 241 -17.72 -3.66 -8.23
CA PHE A 241 -16.47 -3.99 -8.92
C PHE A 241 -16.63 -5.28 -9.75
N SER A 242 -17.13 -6.35 -9.14
CA SER A 242 -17.37 -7.64 -9.80
C SER A 242 -18.37 -7.57 -10.95
N THR A 243 -19.37 -6.68 -10.83
CA THR A 243 -20.42 -6.58 -11.86
C THR A 243 -20.04 -5.67 -13.03
N ARG A 244 -19.21 -4.65 -12.81
CA ARG A 244 -18.87 -3.65 -13.86
C ARG A 244 -17.53 -3.89 -14.51
N VAL A 245 -16.47 -4.13 -13.71
CA VAL A 245 -15.09 -4.18 -14.23
C VAL A 245 -14.88 -5.27 -15.29
N PRO A 246 -15.44 -6.49 -15.18
CA PRO A 246 -15.31 -7.49 -16.22
C PRO A 246 -15.86 -7.05 -17.59
N HIS A 247 -16.97 -6.31 -17.59
CA HIS A 247 -17.57 -5.81 -18.83
C HIS A 247 -16.76 -4.66 -19.45
N LEU A 248 -16.09 -3.84 -18.63
CA LEU A 248 -15.12 -2.84 -19.12
C LEU A 248 -13.88 -3.53 -19.70
N ALA A 249 -13.39 -4.56 -19.01
CA ALA A 249 -12.17 -5.26 -19.37
C ALA A 249 -12.22 -5.93 -20.76
N VAL A 250 -13.34 -6.55 -21.12
CA VAL A 250 -13.46 -7.22 -22.42
C VAL A 250 -13.41 -6.27 -23.62
N ARG A 251 -13.44 -4.97 -23.38
CA ARG A 251 -13.26 -3.92 -24.41
C ARG A 251 -12.01 -3.07 -24.21
N ASN A 252 -11.26 -3.32 -23.14
CA ASN A 252 -10.02 -2.57 -22.84
C ASN A 252 -8.86 -3.53 -22.61
N ALA A 253 -7.93 -3.60 -23.57
CA ALA A 253 -6.83 -4.55 -23.51
C ALA A 253 -5.89 -4.30 -22.32
N GLY A 254 -5.70 -3.05 -21.89
CA GLY A 254 -4.88 -2.72 -20.72
C GLY A 254 -5.48 -3.27 -19.43
N LEU A 255 -6.77 -3.02 -19.19
CA LEU A 255 -7.48 -3.55 -18.03
C LEU A 255 -7.55 -5.08 -18.04
N LEU A 256 -7.78 -5.66 -19.22
CA LEU A 256 -7.84 -7.12 -19.38
C LEU A 256 -6.48 -7.76 -19.06
N ASN A 257 -5.38 -7.22 -19.59
CA ASN A 257 -4.02 -7.68 -19.26
C ASN A 257 -3.73 -7.56 -17.77
N ALA A 258 -4.14 -6.48 -17.10
CA ALA A 258 -3.98 -6.31 -15.64
C ALA A 258 -4.71 -7.39 -14.84
N ILE A 259 -5.94 -7.71 -15.23
CA ILE A 259 -6.73 -8.81 -14.66
C ILE A 259 -6.01 -10.15 -14.82
N LEU A 260 -5.50 -10.45 -16.03
CA LEU A 260 -4.82 -11.70 -16.31
C LEU A 260 -3.47 -11.79 -15.59
N ALA A 261 -2.74 -10.67 -15.43
CA ALA A 261 -1.52 -10.61 -14.65
C ALA A 261 -1.78 -10.99 -13.19
N LEU A 262 -2.75 -10.32 -12.54
CA LEU A 262 -3.11 -10.58 -11.14
C LEU A 262 -3.60 -12.02 -10.95
N SER A 263 -4.47 -12.51 -11.86
CA SER A 263 -5.02 -13.85 -11.76
C SER A 263 -3.98 -14.95 -12.01
N SER A 264 -3.08 -14.76 -12.98
CA SER A 264 -1.99 -15.69 -13.25
C SER A 264 -1.02 -15.78 -12.07
N TYR A 265 -0.66 -14.65 -11.48
CA TYR A 265 0.20 -14.64 -10.30
C TYR A 265 -0.48 -15.33 -9.11
N HIS A 266 -1.75 -15.03 -8.86
CA HIS A 266 -2.54 -15.66 -7.80
C HIS A 266 -2.59 -17.19 -7.98
N GLN A 267 -2.87 -17.70 -9.19
CA GLN A 267 -2.85 -19.14 -9.45
C GLN A 267 -1.46 -19.76 -9.33
N SER A 268 -0.39 -19.00 -9.60
CA SER A 268 0.98 -19.50 -9.42
C SER A 268 1.33 -19.79 -7.95
N LEU A 269 0.61 -19.18 -7.01
CA LEU A 269 0.76 -19.38 -5.55
C LEU A 269 -0.15 -20.49 -5.01
N ASP A 270 -1.12 -20.98 -5.80
CA ASP A 270 -2.08 -21.98 -5.35
C ASP A 270 -1.45 -23.38 -5.34
N GLU A 271 -1.14 -23.88 -4.15
CA GLU A 271 -0.54 -25.21 -3.95
C GLU A 271 -1.50 -26.36 -4.27
N SER A 272 -2.81 -26.10 -4.37
CA SER A 272 -3.80 -27.11 -4.76
C SER A 272 -3.73 -27.45 -6.26
N ILE A 273 -3.16 -26.56 -7.09
CA ILE A 273 -2.95 -26.79 -8.52
C ILE A 273 -1.67 -27.60 -8.71
N PRO A 274 -1.70 -28.72 -9.45
CA PRO A 274 -0.51 -29.50 -9.75
C PRO A 274 0.59 -28.64 -10.40
N PRO A 275 1.89 -28.84 -10.06
CA PRO A 275 2.98 -27.99 -10.55
C PRO A 275 3.07 -27.87 -12.08
N ASN A 276 2.70 -28.93 -12.81
CA ASN A 276 2.68 -28.96 -14.28
C ASN A 276 1.51 -28.18 -14.92
N GLN A 277 0.48 -27.85 -14.15
CA GLN A 277 -0.68 -27.06 -14.59
C GLN A 277 -0.66 -25.63 -14.02
N ARG A 278 0.21 -25.38 -13.04
CA ARG A 278 0.35 -24.08 -12.39
C ARG A 278 0.98 -23.09 -13.37
N PRO A 279 0.40 -21.89 -13.58
CA PRO A 279 1.01 -20.88 -14.45
C PRO A 279 2.37 -20.47 -13.89
N GLY A 280 3.37 -20.33 -14.75
CA GLY A 280 4.67 -19.78 -14.36
C GLY A 280 4.53 -18.29 -14.03
N GLN A 281 5.30 -17.81 -13.07
CA GLN A 281 5.30 -16.39 -12.68
C GLN A 281 5.69 -15.45 -13.84
N ASN A 282 6.48 -15.93 -14.81
CA ASN A 282 6.84 -15.19 -16.01
C ASN A 282 5.62 -14.79 -16.87
N ILE A 283 4.56 -15.61 -16.86
CA ILE A 283 3.33 -15.30 -17.61
C ILE A 283 2.60 -14.12 -16.97
N ALA A 284 2.52 -14.09 -15.66
CA ALA A 284 1.95 -12.95 -14.94
C ALA A 284 2.73 -11.66 -15.22
N LEU A 285 4.06 -11.75 -15.24
CA LEU A 285 4.94 -10.63 -15.54
C LEU A 285 4.76 -10.13 -16.99
N GLN A 286 4.57 -11.04 -17.95
CA GLN A 286 4.29 -10.69 -19.35
C GLN A 286 2.99 -9.89 -19.49
N TYR A 287 1.89 -10.34 -18.88
CA TYR A 287 0.64 -9.58 -18.87
C TYR A 287 0.78 -8.23 -18.16
N TYR A 288 1.55 -8.17 -17.08
CA TYR A 288 1.83 -6.94 -16.37
C TYR A 288 2.54 -5.91 -17.27
N TYR A 289 3.59 -6.31 -18.01
CA TYR A 289 4.26 -5.41 -18.95
C TYR A 289 3.38 -4.99 -20.12
N GLN A 290 2.53 -5.88 -20.63
CA GLN A 290 1.54 -5.52 -21.64
C GLN A 290 0.55 -4.49 -21.12
N THR A 291 0.18 -4.57 -19.83
CA THR A 291 -0.64 -3.53 -19.15
C THR A 291 0.09 -2.19 -19.16
N LEU A 292 1.35 -2.15 -18.73
CA LEU A 292 2.13 -0.91 -18.67
C LEU A 292 2.30 -0.29 -20.06
N HIS A 293 2.64 -1.10 -21.06
CA HIS A 293 2.75 -0.64 -22.45
C HIS A 293 1.44 -0.02 -22.95
N TYR A 294 0.32 -0.69 -22.72
CA TYR A 294 -1.00 -0.17 -23.12
C TYR A 294 -1.31 1.15 -22.42
N ILE A 295 -1.10 1.25 -21.10
CA ILE A 295 -1.33 2.47 -20.32
C ILE A 295 -0.47 3.60 -20.89
N GLN A 296 0.81 3.36 -21.17
CA GLN A 296 1.73 4.35 -21.74
C GLN A 296 1.16 4.98 -23.01
N LYS A 297 0.61 4.18 -23.89
CA LYS A 297 0.04 4.65 -25.16
C LYS A 297 -1.34 5.31 -24.96
N ALA A 298 -2.18 4.74 -24.09
CA ALA A 298 -3.53 5.24 -23.84
C ALA A 298 -3.55 6.58 -23.06
N MET A 299 -2.51 6.86 -22.26
CA MET A 299 -2.39 8.09 -21.47
C MET A 299 -2.33 9.38 -22.30
N ARG A 300 -2.09 9.30 -23.60
CA ARG A 300 -2.20 10.46 -24.52
C ARG A 300 -3.65 10.94 -24.74
N TYR A 301 -4.64 10.12 -24.39
CA TYR A 301 -6.07 10.43 -24.55
C TYR A 301 -6.66 10.95 -23.25
N SER A 302 -7.26 12.14 -23.29
CA SER A 302 -7.87 12.77 -22.10
C SER A 302 -9.07 11.99 -21.58
N THR A 303 -9.82 11.33 -22.45
CA THR A 303 -10.94 10.46 -22.07
C THR A 303 -10.47 9.21 -21.34
N TYR A 304 -9.33 8.62 -21.73
CA TYR A 304 -8.74 7.48 -20.99
C TYR A 304 -8.23 7.90 -19.61
N GLN A 305 -7.54 9.05 -19.51
CA GLN A 305 -7.04 9.55 -18.21
C GLN A 305 -8.17 9.75 -17.18
N ASN A 306 -9.40 9.98 -17.64
CA ASN A 306 -10.58 10.14 -16.80
C ASN A 306 -11.52 8.91 -16.81
N SER A 307 -11.12 7.81 -17.43
CA SER A 307 -11.96 6.61 -17.59
C SER A 307 -12.06 5.77 -16.31
N GLN A 308 -13.14 5.00 -16.21
CA GLN A 308 -13.29 3.99 -15.16
C GLN A 308 -12.31 2.82 -15.36
N GLU A 309 -11.95 2.54 -16.61
CA GLU A 309 -10.98 1.52 -16.97
C GLU A 309 -9.60 1.81 -16.38
N LEU A 310 -9.10 3.04 -16.51
CA LEU A 310 -7.82 3.42 -15.89
C LEU A 310 -7.90 3.26 -14.37
N MET A 311 -8.97 3.75 -13.75
CA MET A 311 -9.13 3.67 -12.30
C MET A 311 -9.15 2.22 -11.80
N ALA A 312 -9.90 1.34 -12.46
CA ALA A 312 -9.91 -0.09 -12.13
C ALA A 312 -8.54 -0.73 -12.37
N THR A 313 -7.87 -0.37 -13.47
CA THR A 313 -6.52 -0.85 -13.80
C THR A 313 -5.52 -0.47 -12.71
N THR A 314 -5.56 0.77 -12.20
CA THR A 314 -4.64 1.22 -11.15
C THR A 314 -4.78 0.42 -9.86
N LEU A 315 -6.02 0.10 -9.46
CA LEU A 315 -6.29 -0.72 -8.28
C LEU A 315 -5.82 -2.18 -8.47
N ILE A 316 -6.05 -2.76 -9.65
CA ILE A 316 -5.65 -4.14 -9.96
C ILE A 316 -4.12 -4.24 -10.00
N VAL A 317 -3.43 -3.29 -10.62
CA VAL A 317 -1.96 -3.20 -10.64
C VAL A 317 -1.41 -3.10 -9.22
N SER A 318 -1.96 -2.21 -8.38
CA SER A 318 -1.57 -2.10 -6.97
C SER A 318 -1.78 -3.41 -6.20
N THR A 319 -2.90 -4.12 -6.47
CA THR A 319 -3.18 -5.41 -5.85
C THR A 319 -2.19 -6.50 -6.31
N TYR A 320 -1.81 -6.50 -7.59
CA TYR A 320 -0.80 -7.41 -8.14
C TYR A 320 0.57 -7.21 -7.46
N GLU A 321 1.01 -5.98 -7.33
CA GLU A 321 2.29 -5.64 -6.73
C GLU A 321 2.31 -5.96 -5.23
N MET A 322 1.20 -5.70 -4.54
CA MET A 322 1.03 -6.07 -3.13
C MET A 322 1.08 -7.60 -2.95
N LEU A 323 0.45 -8.37 -3.85
CA LEU A 323 0.47 -9.83 -3.82
C LEU A 323 1.88 -10.38 -4.09
N ARG A 324 2.63 -9.74 -5.00
CA ARG A 324 4.01 -10.10 -5.36
C ARG A 324 5.01 -9.81 -4.23
N GLY A 325 4.70 -8.89 -3.31
CA GLY A 325 5.53 -8.59 -2.16
C GLY A 325 6.79 -7.77 -2.45
N SER A 326 6.83 -7.04 -3.55
CA SER A 326 7.91 -6.08 -3.89
C SER A 326 7.91 -4.92 -2.88
N ARG A 327 8.90 -4.87 -1.97
CA ARG A 327 8.81 -4.03 -0.74
C ARG A 327 9.00 -2.53 -0.95
N GLN A 328 9.63 -2.05 -2.02
CA GLN A 328 9.95 -0.62 -2.18
C GLN A 328 9.14 0.07 -3.28
N ASP A 329 8.78 -0.63 -4.33
CA ASP A 329 8.20 -0.04 -5.54
C ASP A 329 6.70 0.19 -5.41
N TRP A 330 5.96 -0.78 -4.84
CA TRP A 330 4.51 -0.71 -4.72
C TRP A 330 3.98 0.41 -3.80
N GLN A 331 4.78 0.89 -2.84
CA GLN A 331 4.42 2.01 -1.96
C GLN A 331 4.28 3.32 -2.75
N GLN A 332 5.21 3.58 -3.66
CA GLN A 332 5.16 4.73 -4.54
C GLN A 332 3.97 4.64 -5.49
N HIS A 333 3.68 3.43 -5.97
CA HIS A 333 2.52 3.16 -6.82
C HIS A 333 1.21 3.38 -6.07
N LEU A 334 1.09 2.94 -4.81
CA LEU A 334 -0.07 3.17 -3.96
C LEU A 334 -0.33 4.66 -3.73
N GLN A 335 0.72 5.46 -3.52
CA GLN A 335 0.63 6.91 -3.43
C GLN A 335 0.18 7.53 -4.76
N GLY A 336 0.65 7.00 -5.87
CA GLY A 336 0.23 7.41 -7.21
C GLY A 336 -1.26 7.14 -7.46
N VAL A 337 -1.76 5.96 -7.06
CA VAL A 337 -3.20 5.63 -7.11
C VAL A 337 -4.01 6.63 -6.28
N PHE A 338 -3.55 6.98 -5.08
CA PHE A 338 -4.21 8.00 -4.25
C PHE A 338 -4.33 9.34 -4.96
N ARG A 339 -3.29 9.79 -5.66
CA ARG A 339 -3.33 11.05 -6.42
C ARG A 339 -4.41 11.04 -7.51
N ILE A 340 -4.56 9.91 -8.20
CA ILE A 340 -5.63 9.72 -9.20
C ILE A 340 -7.00 9.77 -8.53
N LEU A 341 -7.21 9.04 -7.44
CA LEU A 341 -8.48 9.01 -6.72
C LEU A 341 -8.83 10.39 -6.14
N ARG A 342 -7.87 11.09 -5.53
CA ARG A 342 -8.05 12.44 -4.98
C ARG A 342 -8.42 13.46 -6.06
N SER A 343 -7.81 13.37 -7.23
CA SER A 343 -8.04 14.32 -8.32
C SER A 343 -9.45 14.24 -8.92
N ARG A 344 -10.17 13.11 -8.72
CA ARG A 344 -11.52 12.87 -9.23
C ARG A 344 -12.64 13.37 -8.33
N GLN A 345 -12.33 13.90 -7.14
CA GLN A 345 -13.32 14.36 -6.15
C GLN A 345 -14.42 13.31 -5.88
N ILE A 346 -14.01 12.08 -5.60
CA ILE A 346 -14.90 10.93 -5.41
C ILE A 346 -15.86 11.19 -4.26
N GLU A 347 -17.16 10.98 -4.53
CA GLU A 347 -18.18 10.90 -3.48
C GLU A 347 -18.15 9.50 -2.86
N VAL A 348 -17.45 9.37 -1.73
CA VAL A 348 -17.13 8.07 -1.10
C VAL A 348 -18.37 7.38 -0.51
N GLU A 349 -19.37 8.16 -0.07
CA GLU A 349 -20.61 7.64 0.57
C GLU A 349 -21.71 7.38 -0.46
N THR A 350 -21.36 6.86 -1.64
CA THR A 350 -22.28 6.49 -2.73
C THR A 350 -22.01 5.06 -3.21
N SER A 351 -23.02 4.43 -3.82
CA SER A 351 -22.84 3.13 -4.51
C SER A 351 -22.34 3.36 -5.93
N SER A 352 -21.03 3.60 -6.09
CA SER A 352 -20.39 3.79 -7.39
C SER A 352 -19.10 2.96 -7.49
N LEU A 353 -18.63 2.72 -8.72
CA LEU A 353 -17.36 2.04 -8.95
C LEU A 353 -16.19 2.84 -8.34
N GLU A 354 -16.27 4.15 -8.40
CA GLU A 354 -15.32 5.07 -7.82
C GLU A 354 -15.23 4.90 -6.30
N SER A 355 -16.38 4.85 -5.62
CA SER A 355 -16.47 4.64 -4.18
C SER A 355 -15.94 3.25 -3.79
N THR A 356 -16.36 2.19 -4.48
CA THR A 356 -15.88 0.82 -4.22
C THR A 356 -14.37 0.72 -4.40
N THR A 357 -13.82 1.35 -5.47
CA THR A 357 -12.37 1.41 -5.71
C THR A 357 -11.65 2.16 -4.60
N TRP A 358 -12.21 3.27 -4.12
CA TRP A 358 -11.64 4.05 -3.02
C TRP A 358 -11.58 3.25 -1.71
N TRP A 359 -12.66 2.54 -1.35
CA TRP A 359 -12.68 1.69 -0.16
C TRP A 359 -11.68 0.53 -0.26
N ALA A 360 -11.54 -0.08 -1.44
CA ALA A 360 -10.57 -1.14 -1.68
C ALA A 360 -9.13 -0.61 -1.55
N TRP A 361 -8.84 0.57 -2.15
CA TRP A 361 -7.56 1.24 -2.02
C TRP A 361 -7.24 1.63 -0.56
N LEU A 362 -8.22 2.18 0.18
CA LEU A 362 -7.99 2.57 1.57
C LEU A 362 -7.57 1.39 2.45
N ARG A 363 -8.15 0.20 2.23
CA ARG A 363 -7.72 -1.01 2.94
C ARG A 363 -6.26 -1.36 2.68
N GLN A 364 -5.80 -1.20 1.44
CA GLN A 364 -4.38 -1.40 1.09
C GLN A 364 -3.50 -0.36 1.78
N ASP A 365 -3.89 0.92 1.75
CA ASP A 365 -3.12 2.00 2.38
C ASP A 365 -3.02 1.85 3.90
N ILE A 366 -4.11 1.45 4.57
CA ILE A 366 -4.11 1.17 6.01
C ILE A 366 -3.08 0.11 6.37
N TRP A 367 -3.06 -1.01 5.62
CA TRP A 367 -2.13 -2.09 5.89
C TRP A 367 -0.68 -1.67 5.74
N VAL A 368 -0.38 -0.95 4.67
CA VAL A 368 0.96 -0.39 4.43
C VAL A 368 1.34 0.61 5.48
N ALA A 369 0.46 1.57 5.75
CA ALA A 369 0.69 2.62 6.74
C ALA A 369 0.99 2.03 8.12
N PHE A 370 0.24 0.98 8.51
CA PHE A 370 0.49 0.23 9.74
C PHE A 370 1.88 -0.41 9.75
N ARG A 371 2.26 -1.07 8.65
CA ARG A 371 3.56 -1.77 8.51
C ARG A 371 4.76 -0.81 8.51
N GLU A 372 4.59 0.36 7.93
CA GLU A 372 5.61 1.40 7.81
C GLU A 372 5.60 2.41 8.95
N LYS A 373 4.69 2.27 9.90
CA LYS A 373 4.51 3.22 11.00
C LYS A 373 4.32 4.66 10.50
N ARG A 374 3.62 4.84 9.38
CA ARG A 374 3.27 6.13 8.81
C ARG A 374 1.78 6.42 8.89
N ARG A 375 1.40 7.66 8.67
CA ARG A 375 0.00 8.02 8.49
C ARG A 375 -0.52 7.50 7.13
N THR A 376 -1.82 7.22 7.08
CA THR A 376 -2.51 6.95 5.81
C THR A 376 -2.49 8.19 4.92
N TYR A 377 -2.54 7.97 3.60
CA TYR A 377 -2.59 9.10 2.65
C TYR A 377 -3.96 9.77 2.61
N SER A 378 -5.03 9.07 3.02
CA SER A 378 -6.39 9.61 2.99
C SER A 378 -6.61 10.68 4.04
N THR A 379 -7.14 11.83 3.60
CA THR A 379 -7.64 12.92 4.45
C THR A 379 -9.17 13.03 4.42
N TRP A 380 -9.85 12.02 3.84
CA TRP A 380 -11.30 12.01 3.73
C TRP A 380 -11.97 11.91 5.10
N MET A 381 -13.04 12.67 5.27
CA MET A 381 -13.87 12.67 6.47
C MET A 381 -15.30 12.28 6.14
N PRO A 382 -15.94 11.42 6.94
CA PRO A 382 -17.34 11.05 6.77
C PRO A 382 -18.28 12.25 6.88
N LYS A 383 -19.30 12.29 6.03
CA LYS A 383 -20.36 13.29 6.08
C LYS A 383 -21.59 12.78 6.84
N LYS A 384 -21.90 11.48 6.72
CA LYS A 384 -23.04 10.84 7.39
C LYS A 384 -22.70 10.49 8.85
N GLY A 385 -23.64 10.74 9.77
CA GLY A 385 -23.60 10.24 11.14
C GLY A 385 -23.90 8.74 11.21
N TYR A 386 -23.52 8.07 12.32
CA TYR A 386 -23.74 6.61 12.46
C TYR A 386 -25.20 6.19 12.35
N ALA A 387 -26.14 7.04 12.81
CA ALA A 387 -27.57 6.75 12.74
C ALA A 387 -28.17 6.78 11.32
N GLU A 388 -27.43 7.33 10.34
CA GLU A 388 -27.83 7.44 8.93
C GLU A 388 -27.26 6.30 8.07
N LEU A 389 -26.41 5.45 8.66
CA LEU A 389 -25.70 4.38 7.96
C LEU A 389 -26.52 3.08 7.97
N ASP A 390 -26.55 2.40 6.83
CA ASP A 390 -26.99 1.00 6.79
C ASP A 390 -25.90 0.05 7.33
N ASP A 391 -26.20 -1.25 7.43
CA ASP A 391 -25.28 -2.24 7.99
C ASP A 391 -23.97 -2.36 7.20
N HIS A 392 -24.01 -2.25 5.88
CA HIS A 392 -22.80 -2.30 5.03
C HIS A 392 -21.98 -1.01 5.13
N GLU A 393 -22.65 0.13 5.22
CA GLU A 393 -21.99 1.42 5.46
C GLU A 393 -21.37 1.44 6.87
N LEU A 394 -22.04 0.87 7.90
CA LEU A 394 -21.47 0.67 9.24
C LEU A 394 -20.23 -0.23 9.20
N ALA A 395 -20.27 -1.33 8.43
CA ALA A 395 -19.11 -2.20 8.25
C ALA A 395 -17.95 -1.47 7.57
N SER A 396 -18.22 -0.67 6.53
CA SER A 396 -17.21 0.17 5.86
C SER A 396 -16.65 1.25 6.79
N ARG A 397 -17.49 1.82 7.70
CA ARG A 397 -17.05 2.80 8.69
C ARG A 397 -15.98 2.26 9.65
N ALA A 398 -15.99 0.95 9.95
CA ALA A 398 -14.95 0.31 10.76
C ALA A 398 -13.55 0.41 10.10
N ILE A 399 -13.47 0.38 8.75
CA ILE A 399 -12.22 0.60 8.01
C ILE A 399 -11.70 2.03 8.24
N TRP A 400 -12.58 3.02 8.10
CA TRP A 400 -12.18 4.42 8.31
C TRP A 400 -11.71 4.67 9.75
N ILE A 401 -12.39 4.10 10.75
CA ILE A 401 -11.95 4.20 12.15
C ILE A 401 -10.56 3.55 12.31
N MET A 402 -10.32 2.39 11.70
CA MET A 402 -9.01 1.73 11.72
C MET A 402 -7.94 2.62 11.09
N ALA A 403 -8.23 3.36 10.01
CA ALA A 403 -7.30 4.34 9.43
C ALA A 403 -6.92 5.43 10.43
N GLN A 404 -7.90 5.97 11.20
CA GLN A 404 -7.62 6.97 12.22
C GLN A 404 -6.77 6.40 13.38
N VAL A 405 -7.00 5.13 13.74
CA VAL A 405 -6.18 4.44 14.75
C VAL A 405 -4.76 4.22 14.25
N VAL A 406 -4.57 3.81 13.00
CA VAL A 406 -3.23 3.69 12.40
C VAL A 406 -2.52 5.05 12.36
N ASN A 407 -3.24 6.13 12.03
CA ASN A 407 -2.70 7.50 12.09
C ASN A 407 -2.25 7.89 13.51
N PHE A 408 -3.00 7.47 14.54
CA PHE A 408 -2.62 7.65 15.93
C PHE A 408 -1.37 6.87 16.30
N CYS A 409 -1.23 5.63 15.84
CA CYS A 409 -0.07 4.77 16.11
C CYS A 409 1.20 5.28 15.41
N ALA A 410 1.08 5.95 14.27
CA ALA A 410 2.20 6.45 13.47
C ALA A 410 2.95 7.65 14.09
N VAL A 411 2.38 8.30 15.08
CA VAL A 411 3.00 9.47 15.76
C VAL A 411 3.83 8.99 16.94
N ASP A 412 5.12 8.92 16.74
CA ASP A 412 6.07 8.28 17.68
C ASP A 412 6.41 9.11 18.93
N SER A 413 6.14 10.40 18.99
CA SER A 413 6.53 11.18 20.15
C SER A 413 5.49 12.20 20.58
N SER A 414 5.36 12.33 21.89
CA SER A 414 4.62 13.39 22.56
C SER A 414 5.12 14.82 22.23
N PHE A 415 6.26 14.94 21.54
CA PHE A 415 6.88 16.23 21.18
C PHE A 415 6.37 16.81 19.85
N GLU A 416 5.83 15.98 18.95
CA GLU A 416 5.37 16.45 17.63
C GLU A 416 3.90 16.90 17.60
N MET A 417 3.16 16.70 18.69
CA MET A 417 1.74 17.08 18.77
C MET A 417 1.55 18.42 19.50
N GLU A 418 0.71 19.29 18.95
CA GLU A 418 0.16 20.41 19.71
C GLU A 418 -0.50 19.86 20.99
N GLY A 419 -0.03 20.30 22.16
CA GLY A 419 -0.50 19.82 23.46
C GLY A 419 0.27 18.64 24.08
N GLY A 420 1.29 18.07 23.41
CA GLY A 420 2.17 17.03 23.98
C GLY A 420 1.42 15.80 24.51
N LEU A 421 1.74 15.36 25.71
CA LEU A 421 1.13 14.19 26.37
C LEU A 421 -0.39 14.32 26.54
N VAL A 422 -0.88 15.50 26.91
CA VAL A 422 -2.32 15.77 27.11
C VAL A 422 -3.07 15.65 25.80
N GLY A 423 -2.51 16.20 24.73
CA GLY A 423 -3.07 16.06 23.39
C GLY A 423 -3.19 14.60 22.96
N ARG A 424 -2.14 13.79 23.19
CA ARG A 424 -2.16 12.35 22.85
C ARG A 424 -3.20 11.57 23.65
N ILE A 425 -3.37 11.87 24.94
CA ILE A 425 -4.44 11.27 25.78
C ILE A 425 -5.81 11.69 25.26
N GLY A 426 -5.99 12.98 24.90
CA GLY A 426 -7.21 13.49 24.30
C GLY A 426 -7.58 12.75 23.00
N TRP A 427 -6.61 12.54 22.12
CA TRP A 427 -6.81 11.80 20.87
C TRP A 427 -7.18 10.33 21.10
N ALA A 428 -6.46 9.63 21.99
CA ALA A 428 -6.83 8.25 22.38
C ALA A 428 -8.26 8.17 22.93
N LYS A 429 -8.66 9.14 23.76
CA LYS A 429 -10.04 9.23 24.30
C LYS A 429 -11.06 9.46 23.18
N ALA A 430 -10.79 10.34 22.22
CA ALA A 430 -11.66 10.60 21.08
C ALA A 430 -11.85 9.33 20.23
N LEU A 431 -10.77 8.58 19.96
CA LEU A 431 -10.84 7.30 19.22
C LEU A 431 -11.65 6.25 19.98
N LYS A 432 -11.49 6.13 21.30
CA LYS A 432 -12.29 5.23 22.14
C LYS A 432 -13.77 5.59 22.13
N ASN A 433 -14.09 6.88 22.17
CA ASN A 433 -15.47 7.35 22.07
C ASN A 433 -16.06 7.00 20.70
N MET A 434 -15.31 7.21 19.62
CA MET A 434 -15.72 6.86 18.26
C MET A 434 -15.99 5.35 18.12
N LEU A 435 -15.14 4.50 18.68
CA LEU A 435 -15.34 3.04 18.70
C LEU A 435 -16.57 2.64 19.51
N THR A 436 -16.83 3.30 20.64
CA THR A 436 -18.00 3.03 21.50
C THR A 436 -19.28 3.47 20.81
N GLU A 437 -19.28 4.63 20.19
CA GLU A 437 -20.41 5.15 19.42
C GLU A 437 -20.73 4.24 18.23
N TRP A 438 -19.72 3.85 17.43
CA TRP A 438 -19.89 2.88 16.35
C TRP A 438 -20.52 1.59 16.86
N GLN A 439 -20.01 1.04 17.97
CA GLN A 439 -20.52 -0.20 18.57
C GLN A 439 -21.98 -0.06 19.01
N SER A 440 -22.41 1.11 19.51
CA SER A 440 -23.78 1.34 19.97
C SER A 440 -24.82 1.38 18.84
N HIS A 441 -24.38 1.58 17.59
CA HIS A 441 -25.23 1.62 16.40
C HIS A 441 -25.27 0.28 15.65
N LEU A 442 -24.53 -0.75 16.12
CA LEU A 442 -24.54 -2.05 15.46
C LEU A 442 -25.91 -2.72 15.60
N THR A 443 -26.40 -3.23 14.49
CA THR A 443 -27.64 -4.00 14.42
C THR A 443 -27.43 -5.45 14.84
N VAL A 444 -28.50 -6.22 14.87
CA VAL A 444 -28.47 -7.66 15.16
C VAL A 444 -27.59 -8.45 14.18
N GLY A 445 -27.38 -7.94 12.95
CA GLY A 445 -26.52 -8.56 11.95
C GLY A 445 -25.04 -8.70 12.38
N PHE A 446 -24.58 -7.86 13.30
CA PHE A 446 -23.22 -7.93 13.85
C PHE A 446 -23.13 -8.81 15.12
N SER A 447 -24.23 -9.38 15.57
CA SER A 447 -24.27 -10.22 16.77
C SER A 447 -23.89 -11.66 16.43
N PRO A 448 -23.10 -12.35 17.28
CA PRO A 448 -22.74 -13.74 17.06
C PRO A 448 -23.97 -14.66 17.07
N LEU A 449 -24.04 -15.54 16.08
CA LEU A 449 -25.00 -16.63 16.03
C LEU A 449 -24.57 -17.78 16.95
N PRO A 450 -25.51 -18.66 17.39
CA PRO A 450 -25.15 -19.84 18.14
C PRO A 450 -24.20 -20.75 17.37
N THR A 451 -23.09 -21.11 17.99
CA THR A 451 -22.12 -22.06 17.45
C THR A 451 -22.05 -23.28 18.33
N MET A 452 -21.85 -24.47 17.74
CA MET A 452 -21.52 -25.66 18.51
C MET A 452 -20.07 -25.51 18.99
N SER A 453 -19.87 -25.31 20.28
CA SER A 453 -18.57 -25.45 20.94
C SER A 453 -18.21 -26.93 20.96
N GLN A 454 -17.14 -27.33 20.31
CA GLN A 454 -16.56 -28.67 20.53
C GLN A 454 -15.96 -28.65 21.94
N TYR A 455 -16.51 -29.51 22.82
CA TYR A 455 -16.22 -29.51 24.23
C TYR A 455 -14.73 -29.45 24.58
N GLY A 456 -14.30 -28.31 25.15
CA GLY A 456 -13.16 -28.28 26.10
C GLY A 456 -11.74 -28.24 25.51
N ILE A 457 -11.53 -28.19 24.19
CA ILE A 457 -10.20 -28.27 23.57
C ILE A 457 -9.80 -26.95 22.87
N GLU A 458 -10.76 -26.07 22.59
CA GLU A 458 -10.51 -24.85 21.83
C GLU A 458 -9.80 -23.77 22.67
N VAL A 459 -8.69 -23.25 22.16
CA VAL A 459 -7.93 -22.15 22.78
C VAL A 459 -8.71 -20.85 22.78
N PHE A 460 -9.55 -20.63 21.75
CA PHE A 460 -10.44 -19.50 21.61
C PHE A 460 -11.90 -19.96 21.46
N LYS A 461 -12.83 -19.18 22.00
CA LYS A 461 -14.25 -19.41 21.77
C LYS A 461 -14.64 -18.94 20.36
N PRO A 462 -15.24 -19.79 19.50
CA PRO A 462 -15.67 -19.38 18.16
C PRO A 462 -16.86 -18.41 18.23
N TYR A 463 -16.85 -17.41 17.35
CA TYR A 463 -17.93 -16.43 17.17
C TYR A 463 -18.33 -16.36 15.70
N LEU A 464 -19.42 -17.00 15.34
CA LEU A 464 -19.99 -16.95 14.01
C LEU A 464 -20.84 -15.69 13.85
N ILE A 465 -20.43 -14.76 13.00
CA ILE A 465 -21.20 -13.57 12.61
C ILE A 465 -21.51 -13.70 11.12
N HIS A 466 -22.75 -13.44 10.73
CA HIS A 466 -23.21 -13.55 9.36
C HIS A 466 -24.05 -12.32 8.97
N PRO A 467 -23.76 -11.68 7.80
CA PRO A 467 -22.71 -11.99 6.81
C PRO A 467 -21.26 -11.92 7.34
N GLN A 468 -20.35 -12.70 6.76
CA GLN A 468 -18.98 -12.79 7.29
C GLN A 468 -18.20 -11.46 7.23
N CYS A 469 -18.52 -10.60 6.26
CA CYS A 469 -17.95 -9.24 6.21
C CYS A 469 -18.30 -8.42 7.48
N PHE A 470 -19.46 -8.62 8.11
CA PHE A 470 -19.78 -7.94 9.37
C PHE A 470 -18.93 -8.47 10.53
N GLY A 471 -18.66 -9.79 10.56
CA GLY A 471 -17.69 -10.36 11.48
C GLY A 471 -16.30 -9.72 11.33
N LEU A 472 -15.89 -9.48 10.10
CA LEU A 472 -14.62 -8.80 9.80
C LEU A 472 -14.61 -7.34 10.29
N ALA A 473 -15.72 -6.61 10.14
CA ALA A 473 -15.84 -5.25 10.71
C ALA A 473 -15.67 -5.26 12.23
N VAL A 474 -16.22 -6.28 12.92
CA VAL A 474 -16.02 -6.47 14.36
C VAL A 474 -14.57 -6.84 14.68
N GLN A 475 -13.89 -7.65 13.83
CA GLN A 475 -12.44 -7.88 13.99
C GLN A 475 -11.64 -6.58 13.91
N LEU A 476 -11.90 -5.71 12.91
CA LEU A 476 -11.24 -4.41 12.75
C LEU A 476 -11.47 -3.51 13.97
N HIS A 477 -12.70 -3.50 14.53
CA HIS A 477 -13.00 -2.78 15.75
C HIS A 477 -12.12 -3.27 16.93
N HIS A 478 -11.98 -4.59 17.11
CA HIS A 478 -11.14 -5.13 18.18
C HIS A 478 -9.64 -4.93 17.93
N CYS A 479 -9.18 -4.99 16.68
CA CYS A 479 -7.81 -4.59 16.32
C CYS A 479 -7.53 -3.12 16.65
N SER A 480 -8.49 -2.24 16.35
CA SER A 480 -8.42 -0.81 16.73
C SER A 480 -8.28 -0.64 18.23
N ARG A 481 -9.05 -1.39 19.04
CA ARG A 481 -8.94 -1.37 20.51
C ARG A 481 -7.59 -1.85 21.00
N ILE A 482 -7.04 -2.92 20.42
CA ILE A 482 -5.71 -3.44 20.75
C ILE A 482 -4.66 -2.35 20.50
N LEU A 483 -4.68 -1.75 19.30
CA LEU A 483 -3.70 -0.75 18.89
C LEU A 483 -3.78 0.53 19.75
N ILE A 484 -4.98 1.04 20.04
CA ILE A 484 -5.12 2.20 20.93
C ILE A 484 -4.57 1.85 22.32
N ALA A 485 -4.97 0.69 22.88
CA ALA A 485 -4.50 0.27 24.18
C ALA A 485 -2.98 0.08 24.23
N ALA A 486 -2.33 -0.32 23.15
CA ALA A 486 -0.88 -0.50 23.07
C ALA A 486 -0.10 0.83 23.00
N HIS A 487 -0.69 1.88 22.37
CA HIS A 487 0.00 3.13 22.05
C HIS A 487 -0.43 4.32 22.91
N GLU A 488 -1.50 4.19 23.71
CA GLU A 488 -1.90 5.29 24.60
C GLU A 488 -0.95 5.46 25.78
N PRO A 489 -0.66 6.70 26.21
CA PRO A 489 0.14 6.96 27.39
C PRO A 489 -0.49 6.44 28.68
N HIS A 490 0.33 6.01 29.66
CA HIS A 490 -0.11 5.44 30.92
C HIS A 490 0.07 6.41 32.08
N LEU A 491 -1.02 6.69 32.79
CA LEU A 491 -0.98 7.48 34.02
C LEU A 491 -1.54 6.72 35.23
N ASP A 492 -2.22 5.58 35.04
CA ASP A 492 -3.07 4.93 36.06
C ASP A 492 -2.34 3.89 36.94
N GLY A 493 -1.01 3.84 36.90
CA GLY A 493 -0.22 2.90 37.71
C GLY A 493 -0.52 1.42 37.39
N ILE A 494 -0.32 0.52 38.36
CA ILE A 494 -0.45 -0.94 38.18
C ILE A 494 -1.88 -1.36 37.82
N GLN A 495 -2.90 -0.74 38.42
CA GLN A 495 -4.30 -1.10 38.14
C GLN A 495 -4.69 -0.77 36.69
N GLY A 496 -4.23 0.37 36.17
CA GLY A 496 -4.42 0.73 34.76
C GLY A 496 -3.75 -0.26 33.81
N LEU A 497 -2.55 -0.70 34.16
CA LEU A 497 -1.81 -1.70 33.39
C LEU A 497 -2.56 -3.04 33.32
N LEU A 498 -3.05 -3.56 34.47
CA LEU A 498 -3.80 -4.81 34.53
C LEU A 498 -5.14 -4.74 33.77
N LYS A 499 -5.85 -3.61 33.90
CA LYS A 499 -7.09 -3.37 33.13
C LYS A 499 -6.82 -3.40 31.63
N ARG A 500 -5.79 -2.70 31.17
CA ARG A 500 -5.36 -2.68 29.77
C ARG A 500 -5.03 -4.07 29.26
N GLN A 501 -4.22 -4.83 29.99
CA GLN A 501 -3.86 -6.20 29.59
C GLN A 501 -5.12 -7.07 29.43
N LYS A 502 -6.08 -6.93 30.34
CA LYS A 502 -7.38 -7.61 30.24
C LYS A 502 -8.17 -7.17 29.00
N ASP A 503 -8.21 -5.87 28.69
CA ASP A 503 -8.93 -5.33 27.53
C ASP A 503 -8.31 -5.78 26.22
N ILE A 504 -6.96 -5.83 26.14
CA ILE A 504 -6.22 -6.38 24.99
C ILE A 504 -6.54 -7.86 24.84
N GLN A 505 -6.44 -8.67 25.92
CA GLN A 505 -6.72 -10.11 25.87
C GLN A 505 -8.15 -10.41 25.45
N GLN A 506 -9.12 -9.62 25.93
CA GLN A 506 -10.52 -9.75 25.51
C GLN A 506 -10.67 -9.47 24.00
N SER A 507 -9.98 -8.46 23.48
CA SER A 507 -10.02 -8.11 22.07
C SER A 507 -9.31 -9.16 21.20
N ILE A 508 -8.19 -9.73 21.65
CA ILE A 508 -7.52 -10.88 21.00
C ILE A 508 -8.50 -12.06 20.88
N ASN A 509 -9.19 -12.41 21.97
CA ASN A 509 -10.14 -13.53 21.97
C ASN A 509 -11.29 -13.31 20.97
N MET A 510 -11.76 -12.07 20.80
CA MET A 510 -12.78 -11.74 19.81
C MET A 510 -12.24 -11.85 18.38
N VAL A 511 -11.06 -11.28 18.10
CA VAL A 511 -10.43 -11.35 16.78
C VAL A 511 -10.22 -12.80 16.34
N CYS A 512 -9.62 -13.61 17.21
CA CYS A 512 -9.34 -15.01 16.91
C CYS A 512 -10.61 -15.87 16.85
N GLY A 513 -11.54 -15.66 17.78
CA GLY A 513 -12.80 -16.41 17.78
C GLY A 513 -13.66 -16.16 16.54
N ILE A 514 -13.64 -14.93 15.98
CA ILE A 514 -14.27 -14.65 14.67
C ILE A 514 -13.45 -15.29 13.56
N GLY A 515 -12.11 -15.17 13.59
CA GLY A 515 -11.20 -15.75 12.58
C GLY A 515 -11.39 -17.27 12.39
N MET A 516 -11.73 -18.00 13.45
CA MET A 516 -12.02 -19.44 13.40
C MET A 516 -13.26 -19.79 12.55
N THR A 517 -14.20 -18.86 12.41
CA THR A 517 -15.49 -19.11 11.75
C THR A 517 -15.58 -18.51 10.34
N LEU A 518 -14.60 -17.70 9.93
CA LEU A 518 -14.56 -17.13 8.59
C LEU A 518 -14.16 -18.20 7.57
N THR A 519 -14.96 -18.34 6.52
CA THR A 519 -14.77 -19.32 5.45
C THR A 519 -14.71 -18.70 4.05
N GLU A 520 -15.16 -17.46 3.89
CA GLU A 520 -15.14 -16.73 2.61
C GLU A 520 -13.74 -16.21 2.27
N ASP A 521 -13.36 -16.32 1.00
CA ASP A 521 -12.05 -15.88 0.49
C ASP A 521 -11.79 -14.39 0.77
N ALA A 522 -12.78 -13.54 0.50
CA ALA A 522 -12.67 -12.09 0.70
C ALA A 522 -12.42 -11.72 2.16
N SER A 523 -13.20 -12.31 3.07
CA SER A 523 -13.06 -12.09 4.50
C SER A 523 -11.74 -12.67 5.04
N SER A 524 -11.29 -13.81 4.50
CA SER A 524 -10.04 -14.47 4.92
C SER A 524 -8.80 -13.62 4.63
N MET A 525 -8.75 -12.92 3.50
CA MET A 525 -7.64 -12.07 3.13
C MET A 525 -7.40 -10.95 4.17
N LEU A 526 -8.43 -10.17 4.51
CA LEU A 526 -8.29 -9.09 5.48
C LEU A 526 -8.21 -9.61 6.93
N SER A 527 -8.86 -10.76 7.23
CA SER A 527 -8.76 -11.41 8.54
C SER A 527 -7.33 -11.83 8.86
N SER A 528 -6.52 -12.24 7.87
CA SER A 528 -5.09 -12.55 8.10
C SER A 528 -4.32 -11.36 8.68
N GLN A 529 -4.65 -10.14 8.26
CA GLN A 529 -4.07 -8.90 8.80
C GLN A 529 -4.55 -8.63 10.24
N CYS A 530 -5.83 -8.88 10.53
CA CYS A 530 -6.38 -8.78 11.89
C CYS A 530 -5.74 -9.81 12.84
N LEU A 531 -5.57 -11.04 12.38
CA LEU A 531 -4.91 -12.11 13.13
C LEU A 531 -3.44 -11.77 13.40
N PHE A 532 -2.74 -11.19 12.43
CA PHE A 532 -1.37 -10.72 12.62
C PHE A 532 -1.30 -9.65 13.73
N ILE A 533 -2.18 -8.62 13.69
CA ILE A 533 -2.24 -7.58 14.72
C ILE A 533 -2.51 -8.19 16.09
N ALA A 534 -3.47 -9.11 16.21
CA ALA A 534 -3.75 -9.79 17.47
C ALA A 534 -2.56 -10.64 17.94
N GLY A 535 -1.92 -11.36 17.00
CA GLY A 535 -0.76 -12.22 17.26
C GLY A 535 0.45 -11.49 17.85
N MET A 536 0.67 -10.21 17.45
CA MET A 536 1.76 -9.40 17.99
C MET A 536 1.71 -9.25 19.53
N PHE A 537 0.54 -9.34 20.15
CA PHE A 537 0.33 -9.12 21.59
C PHE A 537 0.07 -10.42 22.37
N MET A 538 0.17 -11.58 21.73
CA MET A 538 -0.05 -12.87 22.39
C MET A 538 1.18 -13.31 23.21
N GLN A 539 0.90 -13.84 24.41
CA GLN A 539 1.95 -14.37 25.30
C GLN A 539 1.84 -15.89 25.47
N ASP A 540 0.60 -16.43 25.52
CA ASP A 540 0.36 -17.86 25.70
C ASP A 540 0.81 -18.66 24.47
N PRO A 541 1.72 -19.67 24.62
CA PRO A 541 2.18 -20.51 23.52
C PRO A 541 1.03 -21.17 22.74
N ARG A 542 -0.02 -21.64 23.40
CA ARG A 542 -1.19 -22.25 22.73
C ARG A 542 -1.91 -21.27 21.83
N GLN A 543 -2.02 -20.00 22.26
CA GLN A 543 -2.62 -18.96 21.45
C GLN A 543 -1.76 -18.62 20.23
N LYS A 544 -0.43 -18.62 20.40
CA LYS A 544 0.54 -18.42 19.31
C LYS A 544 0.42 -19.52 18.25
N ASP A 545 0.41 -20.78 18.66
CA ASP A 545 0.23 -21.91 17.75
C ASP A 545 -1.10 -21.82 17.00
N ALA A 546 -2.20 -21.52 17.70
CA ALA A 546 -3.53 -21.40 17.11
C ALA A 546 -3.62 -20.25 16.08
N VAL A 547 -2.98 -19.09 16.32
CA VAL A 547 -3.00 -17.99 15.36
C VAL A 547 -2.19 -18.32 14.10
N LEU A 548 -1.09 -19.05 14.22
CA LEU A 548 -0.31 -19.51 13.06
C LEU A 548 -1.12 -20.48 12.20
N GLU A 549 -1.85 -21.43 12.82
CA GLU A 549 -2.77 -22.34 12.10
C GLU A 549 -3.90 -21.58 11.40
N MET A 550 -4.44 -20.51 12.03
CA MET A 550 -5.46 -19.67 11.40
C MET A 550 -4.90 -18.88 10.21
N LEU A 551 -3.67 -18.38 10.28
CA LEU A 551 -3.00 -17.72 9.14
C LEU A 551 -2.82 -18.69 7.97
N ASP A 552 -2.33 -19.90 8.24
CA ASP A 552 -2.20 -20.96 7.22
C ASP A 552 -3.56 -21.32 6.60
N SER A 553 -4.61 -21.36 7.40
CA SER A 553 -5.98 -21.59 6.93
C SER A 553 -6.51 -20.45 6.05
N CYS A 554 -6.21 -19.20 6.37
CA CYS A 554 -6.54 -18.04 5.53
C CYS A 554 -5.85 -18.15 4.17
N GLN A 555 -4.56 -18.48 4.13
CA GLN A 555 -3.82 -18.66 2.88
C GLN A 555 -4.43 -19.78 2.01
N LYS A 556 -4.72 -20.93 2.60
CA LYS A 556 -5.33 -22.05 1.87
C LYS A 556 -6.66 -21.68 1.25
N ARG A 557 -7.46 -20.84 1.92
CA ARG A 557 -8.75 -20.40 1.40
C ARG A 557 -8.62 -19.36 0.29
N CYS A 558 -7.97 -18.23 0.57
CA CYS A 558 -7.96 -17.09 -0.36
C CYS A 558 -6.76 -17.05 -1.31
N GLY A 559 -5.72 -17.87 -1.11
CA GLY A 559 -4.49 -17.84 -1.90
C GLY A 559 -3.60 -16.61 -1.63
N TRP A 560 -3.95 -15.75 -0.65
CA TRP A 560 -3.10 -14.63 -0.26
C TRP A 560 -1.91 -15.13 0.57
N PRO A 561 -0.64 -14.83 0.20
CA PRO A 561 0.52 -15.40 0.89
C PRO A 561 0.67 -14.84 2.30
N THR A 562 0.70 -15.71 3.30
CA THR A 562 0.88 -15.36 4.71
C THR A 562 2.23 -15.80 5.32
N PRO A 563 3.17 -16.51 4.62
CA PRO A 563 4.39 -17.00 5.25
C PRO A 563 5.25 -15.90 5.85
N SER A 564 5.28 -14.71 5.24
CA SER A 564 5.99 -13.55 5.78
C SER A 564 5.39 -13.07 7.09
N LEU A 565 4.06 -13.10 7.25
CA LEU A 565 3.36 -12.73 8.48
C LEU A 565 3.67 -13.71 9.60
N ARG A 566 3.68 -15.04 9.28
CA ARG A 566 4.05 -16.10 10.22
C ARG A 566 5.47 -15.89 10.75
N SER A 567 6.45 -15.83 9.84
CA SER A 567 7.86 -15.66 10.21
C SER A 567 8.13 -14.40 11.01
N GLU A 568 7.38 -13.34 10.72
CA GLU A 568 7.51 -12.08 11.42
C GLU A 568 6.90 -12.14 12.83
N LEU A 569 5.75 -12.81 13.02
CA LEU A 569 5.22 -13.07 14.36
C LEU A 569 6.19 -13.88 15.20
N GLU A 570 6.80 -14.94 14.64
CA GLU A 570 7.82 -15.74 15.32
C GLU A 570 9.01 -14.86 15.74
N GLN A 571 9.51 -13.98 14.86
CA GLN A 571 10.58 -13.03 15.18
C GLN A 571 10.20 -12.04 16.28
N ILE A 572 8.96 -11.52 16.25
CA ILE A 572 8.42 -10.61 17.27
C ILE A 572 8.37 -11.30 18.63
N TRP A 573 7.96 -12.54 18.68
CA TRP A 573 7.88 -13.31 19.93
C TRP A 573 9.25 -13.67 20.50
N ASP A 574 10.23 -13.94 19.64
CA ASP A 574 11.61 -14.23 20.04
C ASP A 574 12.36 -12.98 20.50
N ASN A 575 12.05 -11.83 19.91
CA ASN A 575 12.65 -10.55 20.23
C ASN A 575 11.61 -9.42 20.37
N PRO A 576 10.91 -9.33 21.51
CA PRO A 576 9.88 -8.31 21.74
C PRO A 576 10.36 -6.86 21.56
N ASN A 577 11.65 -6.61 21.73
CA ASN A 577 12.22 -5.27 21.54
C ASN A 577 12.30 -4.85 20.06
N ALA A 578 12.25 -5.80 19.12
CA ALA A 578 12.25 -5.49 17.69
C ALA A 578 10.96 -4.79 17.24
N LEU A 579 9.84 -5.03 17.93
CA LEU A 579 8.54 -4.37 17.67
C LEU A 579 8.60 -2.85 17.84
N TRP A 580 9.36 -2.38 18.81
CA TRP A 580 9.31 -0.99 19.26
C TRP A 580 10.48 -0.15 18.75
N GLY A 581 11.33 -0.72 17.83
CA GLY A 581 12.48 -0.06 17.23
C GLY A 581 13.37 0.57 18.29
N SER A 582 14.58 0.11 18.45
CA SER A 582 15.59 0.83 19.25
C SER A 582 15.69 2.28 18.73
N GLN A 583 14.94 3.19 19.34
CA GLN A 583 15.30 4.59 19.35
C GLN A 583 16.45 4.73 20.32
N THR A 584 17.67 4.63 19.81
CA THR A 584 18.88 5.20 20.41
C THR A 584 19.45 6.21 19.44
#